data_9c1e9cfc0e00ef106f5ac4f87008586e
#
_entry.id   9c1e9cfc0e00ef106f5ac4f87008586e
#
_cell.length_a   1.000
_cell.length_b   1.000
_cell.length_c   1.000
_cell.angle_alpha   90.00
_cell.angle_beta   90.00
_cell.angle_gamma   90.00
#
_symmetry.space_group_name_H-M   'P 1'
#
loop_
_entity.id
_entity.type
_entity.pdbx_description
1 polymer ?
#
loop_
_entity_poly.entity_id
_entity_poly.type
_entity_poly.pdbx_seq_one_letter_code
_entity_poly.pdbx_strand_id
1 'polypeptide(L)'
;MSLVLTFLFNFSELKCFTKSVHADSADSASKGINVAYHTQDEIRTYIANNGATINDALKFSENPATTKPYSLGKLSDKTLHSALAMLNQVRYIAGISDQVQLDNSYNQLAQAASLANYLNDTLSHEPEKPAGMSDDMYNMALKGASSSNISYASWSGQSLNDVLISGFMCDSDKYNISRVGHRRWVLNPSMKSTGFGAVSGKNGTYSALYAFDRNNSTAGEYGVAWPAQNMPVEYFGADYAWSVSMGYKVDASKIKVTLTRKNDGKKWEFSQGKSDGVFYVDNDYYGQIGCIIFRPSSVKKYNVDDAFQVDITGLEQGDVSYTVHFFQALDHKSSATKPSSGPAETTQNKAKTPKLGSKIKDAKNIYIVTGITSKSKTVKYKKPRNSKNASAVIPKTIKINGNVYKVTEISANAFKNCKRLKKVTIGKNITKIGKNAFLNCKSLRHMNIQSSKLTNKNVGKNAFKGISRKVVVKTSAKKYKEYKVLLRKHGVASTARIKHK
;
A
#
# COMPACT_ATOMS: atom_id res chain seq x y z
N MET A 1 -50.17 -19.47 41.25
CA MET A 1 -50.42 -18.55 40.09
C MET A 1 -49.19 -17.67 39.93
N SER A 2 -48.34 -18.03 39.02
CA SER A 2 -47.10 -17.28 38.72
C SER A 2 -47.19 -16.81 37.29
N LEU A 3 -47.22 -15.50 37.12
CA LEU A 3 -47.37 -14.83 35.83
C LEU A 3 -45.98 -14.72 35.19
N VAL A 4 -45.74 -15.43 34.05
CA VAL A 4 -44.54 -15.31 33.24
C VAL A 4 -44.82 -14.24 32.20
N LEU A 5 -44.07 -13.13 32.27
CA LEU A 5 -44.09 -12.04 31.28
C LEU A 5 -43.03 -12.34 30.20
N THR A 6 -43.50 -12.68 29.00
CA THR A 6 -42.65 -12.90 27.85
C THR A 6 -42.42 -11.55 27.14
N PHE A 7 -41.18 -11.06 27.17
CA PHE A 7 -40.75 -9.91 26.37
C PHE A 7 -40.34 -10.39 24.98
N LEU A 8 -41.14 -10.03 23.99
CA LEU A 8 -40.79 -10.16 22.56
C LEU A 8 -39.88 -8.98 22.19
N PHE A 9 -38.61 -9.26 21.95
CA PHE A 9 -37.71 -8.31 21.29
C PHE A 9 -37.90 -8.40 19.76
N ASN A 10 -38.44 -7.35 19.20
CA ASN A 10 -38.42 -7.12 17.76
C ASN A 10 -36.99 -6.78 17.33
N PHE A 11 -36.36 -7.68 16.60
CA PHE A 11 -35.13 -7.35 15.85
C PHE A 11 -35.52 -6.57 14.60
N SER A 12 -35.40 -5.24 14.65
CA SER A 12 -35.38 -4.42 13.46
C SER A 12 -34.02 -4.61 12.77
N GLU A 13 -34.07 -5.02 11.53
CA GLU A 13 -32.94 -5.21 10.63
C GLU A 13 -32.03 -3.98 10.60
N LEU A 14 -30.82 -4.12 11.12
CA LEU A 14 -29.73 -3.19 10.87
C LEU A 14 -29.19 -3.51 9.48
N LYS A 15 -29.69 -2.84 8.44
CA LYS A 15 -29.09 -2.86 7.12
C LYS A 15 -27.72 -2.22 7.18
N CYS A 16 -26.70 -3.08 7.19
CA CYS A 16 -25.33 -2.67 6.99
C CYS A 16 -25.20 -2.08 5.57
N PHE A 17 -25.07 -0.76 5.48
CA PHE A 17 -24.77 -0.07 4.23
C PHE A 17 -23.32 -0.36 3.85
N THR A 18 -23.07 -1.45 3.12
CA THR A 18 -21.84 -1.61 2.36
C THR A 18 -21.80 -0.55 1.27
N LYS A 19 -20.94 0.42 1.43
CA LYS A 19 -20.71 1.48 0.46
C LYS A 19 -19.96 0.88 -0.73
N SER A 20 -20.70 0.44 -1.74
CA SER A 20 -20.13 0.08 -3.05
C SER A 20 -19.52 1.34 -3.66
N VAL A 21 -18.20 1.38 -3.72
CA VAL A 21 -17.48 2.37 -4.52
C VAL A 21 -17.59 1.91 -5.97
N HIS A 22 -18.31 2.64 -6.78
CA HIS A 22 -18.46 2.37 -8.22
C HIS A 22 -17.11 2.39 -8.91
N ALA A 23 -16.79 1.28 -9.56
CA ALA A 23 -15.68 1.14 -10.48
C ALA A 23 -15.84 2.10 -11.66
N ASP A 24 -14.77 2.76 -12.06
CA ASP A 24 -14.67 3.43 -13.36
C ASP A 24 -14.63 2.36 -14.46
N SER A 25 -15.67 2.38 -15.31
CA SER A 25 -15.79 1.81 -16.65
C SER A 25 -15.35 0.36 -16.93
N ALA A 26 -16.33 -0.51 -17.15
CA ALA A 26 -16.37 -1.56 -18.19
C ALA A 26 -15.15 -2.50 -18.38
N ASP A 27 -14.42 -2.86 -17.32
CA ASP A 27 -13.72 -4.13 -17.24
C ASP A 27 -14.50 -5.00 -16.27
N SER A 28 -14.88 -6.19 -16.72
CA SER A 28 -15.81 -7.12 -16.08
C SER A 28 -15.70 -7.11 -14.55
N ALA A 29 -16.81 -6.84 -13.89
CA ALA A 29 -16.92 -6.91 -12.44
C ALA A 29 -16.25 -8.17 -11.92
N SER A 30 -15.30 -8.04 -10.95
CA SER A 30 -14.67 -9.19 -10.31
C SER A 30 -15.75 -10.05 -9.65
N LYS A 31 -15.66 -11.36 -9.83
CA LYS A 31 -16.57 -12.36 -9.28
C LYS A 31 -15.81 -13.30 -8.37
N GLY A 32 -16.41 -13.67 -7.26
CA GLY A 32 -15.89 -14.70 -6.37
C GLY A 32 -14.70 -14.29 -5.50
N ILE A 33 -14.36 -13.00 -5.46
CA ILE A 33 -13.39 -12.41 -4.53
C ILE A 33 -14.06 -11.31 -3.72
N ASN A 34 -13.71 -11.20 -2.43
CA ASN A 34 -14.24 -10.19 -1.51
C ASN A 34 -13.07 -9.45 -0.86
N VAL A 35 -12.44 -8.58 -1.63
CA VAL A 35 -11.36 -7.69 -1.20
C VAL A 35 -11.66 -6.28 -1.67
N ALA A 36 -11.11 -5.27 -1.02
CA ALA A 36 -11.29 -3.89 -1.46
C ALA A 36 -10.56 -3.66 -2.80
N TYR A 37 -11.24 -3.01 -3.73
CA TYR A 37 -10.62 -2.59 -4.98
C TYR A 37 -9.96 -1.23 -4.79
N HIS A 38 -8.65 -1.16 -5.03
CA HIS A 38 -7.88 0.08 -5.04
C HIS A 38 -7.41 0.39 -6.45
N THR A 39 -7.71 1.59 -6.92
CA THR A 39 -7.22 2.08 -8.21
C THR A 39 -5.71 2.25 -8.19
N GLN A 40 -5.06 2.18 -9.36
CA GLN A 40 -3.62 2.45 -9.47
C GLN A 40 -3.20 3.78 -8.82
N ASP A 41 -4.05 4.81 -8.91
CA ASP A 41 -3.80 6.13 -8.34
C ASP A 41 -3.90 6.14 -6.81
N GLU A 42 -4.81 5.37 -6.24
CA GLU A 42 -4.92 5.18 -4.79
C GLU A 42 -3.70 4.43 -4.26
N ILE A 43 -3.27 3.36 -4.93
CA ILE A 43 -2.07 2.60 -4.56
C ILE A 43 -0.82 3.48 -4.67
N ARG A 44 -0.61 4.22 -5.76
CA ARG A 44 0.51 5.19 -5.87
C ARG A 44 0.48 6.24 -4.76
N THR A 45 -0.70 6.70 -4.42
CA THR A 45 -0.89 7.68 -3.35
C THR A 45 -0.57 7.07 -1.98
N TYR A 46 -0.99 5.84 -1.75
CA TYR A 46 -0.69 5.12 -0.52
C TYR A 46 0.82 4.92 -0.37
N ILE A 47 1.49 4.36 -1.37
CA ILE A 47 2.94 4.15 -1.38
C ILE A 47 3.70 5.46 -1.14
N ALA A 48 3.32 6.54 -1.83
CA ALA A 48 3.95 7.84 -1.66
C ALA A 48 3.76 8.45 -0.27
N ASN A 49 2.65 8.17 0.40
CA ASN A 49 2.35 8.67 1.74
C ASN A 49 2.98 7.80 2.84
N ASN A 50 3.10 6.52 2.61
CA ASN A 50 3.63 5.53 3.53
C ASN A 50 5.14 5.73 3.77
N GLY A 51 5.87 6.00 2.70
CA GLY A 51 7.29 6.39 2.75
C GLY A 51 8.26 5.26 3.03
N ALA A 52 7.80 4.00 3.15
CA ALA A 52 8.67 2.84 3.22
C ALA A 52 9.27 2.53 1.84
N THR A 53 10.54 2.13 1.80
CA THR A 53 11.23 1.68 0.59
C THR A 53 11.80 0.28 0.81
N ILE A 54 11.97 -0.50 -0.26
CA ILE A 54 12.50 -1.87 -0.16
C ILE A 54 13.87 -1.89 0.53
N ASN A 55 14.70 -0.86 0.30
CA ASN A 55 16.07 -0.79 0.79
C ASN A 55 16.24 0.08 2.05
N ASP A 56 15.19 0.24 2.87
CA ASP A 56 15.32 0.98 4.13
C ASP A 56 16.29 0.24 5.07
N ALA A 57 17.32 0.94 5.53
CA ALA A 57 18.43 0.34 6.25
C ALA A 57 18.00 -0.32 7.57
N LEU A 58 18.46 -1.53 7.82
CA LEU A 58 18.37 -2.22 9.11
C LEU A 58 19.20 -1.48 10.13
N LYS A 59 18.56 -0.99 11.20
CA LYS A 59 19.22 -0.28 12.32
C LYS A 59 18.70 -0.76 13.66
N PHE A 60 19.59 -0.76 14.63
CA PHE A 60 19.29 -1.10 16.02
C PHE A 60 19.35 0.17 16.88
N SER A 61 18.49 0.24 17.91
CA SER A 61 18.68 1.15 19.05
C SER A 61 19.64 0.55 20.08
N GLU A 62 19.60 -0.79 20.20
CA GLU A 62 20.50 -1.59 21.01
C GLU A 62 20.96 -2.78 20.17
N ASN A 63 22.28 -2.91 19.95
CA ASN A 63 22.81 -4.04 19.19
C ASN A 63 22.63 -5.35 19.95
N PRO A 64 22.23 -6.46 19.31
CA PRO A 64 22.23 -7.77 19.94
C PRO A 64 23.64 -8.20 20.31
N ALA A 65 23.83 -8.76 21.51
CA ALA A 65 25.10 -9.38 21.88
C ALA A 65 25.14 -10.82 21.35
N THR A 66 25.99 -11.06 20.36
CA THR A 66 26.22 -12.39 19.75
C THR A 66 27.37 -13.15 20.34
N THR A 67 28.01 -12.59 21.39
CA THR A 67 28.99 -13.22 22.27
C THR A 67 28.47 -13.21 23.71
N LYS A 68 28.88 -14.16 24.53
CA LYS A 68 28.43 -14.27 25.94
C LYS A 68 28.88 -13.09 26.78
N PRO A 69 28.07 -12.56 27.68
CA PRO A 69 26.65 -12.90 27.89
C PRO A 69 25.77 -12.38 26.73
N TYR A 70 24.86 -13.24 26.24
CA TYR A 70 23.95 -12.86 25.13
C TYR A 70 22.93 -11.83 25.58
N SER A 71 22.55 -10.94 24.65
CA SER A 71 21.40 -10.05 24.80
C SER A 71 20.63 -9.94 23.48
N LEU A 72 19.30 -9.77 23.58
CA LEU A 72 18.44 -9.70 22.40
C LEU A 72 18.76 -8.49 21.52
N GLY A 73 19.19 -7.38 22.13
CA GLY A 73 19.21 -6.09 21.46
C GLY A 73 17.81 -5.61 21.11
N LYS A 74 17.72 -4.53 20.38
CA LYS A 74 16.43 -3.93 19.97
C LYS A 74 16.58 -3.23 18.62
N LEU A 75 15.68 -3.50 17.72
CA LEU A 75 15.56 -2.74 16.48
C LEU A 75 15.19 -1.28 16.76
N SER A 76 15.70 -0.35 15.97
CA SER A 76 15.31 1.05 16.11
C SER A 76 13.85 1.25 15.73
N ASP A 77 13.17 2.22 16.36
CA ASP A 77 11.78 2.58 16.04
C ASP A 77 11.60 2.89 14.56
N LYS A 78 12.60 3.51 13.94
CA LYS A 78 12.57 3.79 12.50
C LYS A 78 12.54 2.51 11.69
N THR A 79 13.31 1.49 12.05
CA THR A 79 13.32 0.18 11.38
C THR A 79 11.98 -0.52 11.55
N LEU A 80 11.46 -0.59 12.78
CA LEU A 80 10.16 -1.21 13.08
C LEU A 80 9.00 -0.53 12.35
N HIS A 81 8.93 0.80 12.37
CA HIS A 81 7.88 1.54 11.68
C HIS A 81 7.99 1.44 10.15
N SER A 82 9.21 1.35 9.60
CA SER A 82 9.39 1.13 8.17
C SER A 82 8.93 -0.27 7.75
N ALA A 83 9.25 -1.30 8.52
CA ALA A 83 8.83 -2.67 8.26
C ALA A 83 7.30 -2.82 8.36
N LEU A 84 6.69 -2.24 9.39
CA LEU A 84 5.23 -2.18 9.53
C LEU A 84 4.57 -1.44 8.37
N ALA A 85 5.14 -0.31 7.97
CA ALA A 85 4.63 0.48 6.85
C ALA A 85 4.67 -0.33 5.54
N MET A 86 5.73 -1.11 5.30
CA MET A 86 5.82 -1.99 4.13
C MET A 86 4.81 -3.15 4.22
N LEU A 87 4.63 -3.75 5.39
CA LEU A 87 3.60 -4.78 5.62
C LEU A 87 2.20 -4.25 5.29
N ASN A 88 1.84 -3.10 5.86
CA ASN A 88 0.53 -2.48 5.60
C ASN A 88 0.37 -2.05 4.14
N GLN A 89 1.46 -1.71 3.46
CA GLN A 89 1.44 -1.37 2.04
C GLN A 89 1.09 -2.57 1.14
N VAL A 90 1.69 -3.74 1.36
CA VAL A 90 1.33 -4.94 0.57
C VAL A 90 -0.08 -5.41 0.88
N ARG A 91 -0.54 -5.26 2.11
CA ARG A 91 -1.91 -5.56 2.53
C ARG A 91 -2.92 -4.61 1.87
N TYR A 92 -2.63 -3.30 1.83
CA TYR A 92 -3.44 -2.32 1.10
C TYR A 92 -3.52 -2.65 -0.40
N ILE A 93 -2.39 -3.02 -1.03
CA ILE A 93 -2.37 -3.43 -2.43
C ILE A 93 -3.26 -4.67 -2.66
N ALA A 94 -3.22 -5.63 -1.75
CA ALA A 94 -4.05 -6.84 -1.80
C ALA A 94 -5.54 -6.60 -1.50
N GLY A 95 -5.92 -5.39 -1.06
CA GLY A 95 -7.30 -5.02 -0.75
C GLY A 95 -7.82 -5.56 0.58
N ILE A 96 -6.93 -5.88 1.51
CA ILE A 96 -7.27 -6.32 2.87
C ILE A 96 -6.88 -5.26 3.90
N SER A 97 -7.33 -5.42 5.15
CA SER A 97 -7.03 -4.45 6.22
C SER A 97 -5.53 -4.13 6.32
N ASP A 98 -5.19 -2.85 6.21
CA ASP A 98 -3.85 -2.25 6.31
C ASP A 98 -3.61 -1.57 7.67
N GLN A 99 -4.38 -1.96 8.70
CA GLN A 99 -4.35 -1.36 10.04
C GLN A 99 -3.61 -2.23 11.06
N VAL A 100 -2.70 -3.09 10.60
CA VAL A 100 -1.86 -3.90 11.49
C VAL A 100 -0.98 -2.97 12.33
N GLN A 101 -0.83 -3.31 13.62
CA GLN A 101 -0.05 -2.54 14.60
C GLN A 101 1.18 -3.33 15.07
N LEU A 102 2.20 -2.62 15.56
CA LEU A 102 3.31 -3.26 16.27
C LEU A 102 2.87 -3.70 17.66
N ASP A 103 3.33 -4.88 18.06
CA ASP A 103 3.24 -5.38 19.43
C ASP A 103 4.67 -5.64 19.98
N ASN A 104 4.98 -5.04 21.13
CA ASN A 104 6.31 -5.15 21.71
C ASN A 104 6.68 -6.57 22.14
N SER A 105 5.71 -7.36 22.60
CA SER A 105 5.95 -8.76 22.96
C SER A 105 6.27 -9.59 21.72
N TYR A 106 5.59 -9.33 20.59
CA TYR A 106 5.88 -9.96 19.32
C TYR A 106 7.24 -9.53 18.75
N ASN A 107 7.64 -8.26 18.94
CA ASN A 107 8.99 -7.82 18.59
C ASN A 107 10.05 -8.59 19.38
N GLN A 108 9.84 -8.79 20.68
CA GLN A 108 10.78 -9.55 21.53
C GLN A 108 10.87 -11.03 21.11
N LEU A 109 9.73 -11.67 20.80
CA LEU A 109 9.70 -13.05 20.31
C LEU A 109 10.43 -13.18 18.96
N ALA A 110 10.16 -12.29 18.01
CA ALA A 110 10.82 -12.27 16.71
C ALA A 110 12.34 -11.99 16.83
N GLN A 111 12.72 -11.11 17.76
CA GLN A 111 14.13 -10.78 18.02
C GLN A 111 14.87 -11.98 18.65
N ALA A 112 14.25 -12.68 19.60
CA ALA A 112 14.82 -13.87 20.22
C ALA A 112 14.98 -15.01 19.20
N ALA A 113 13.98 -15.23 18.34
CA ALA A 113 14.04 -16.19 17.23
C ALA A 113 15.21 -15.89 16.29
N SER A 114 15.37 -14.63 15.89
CA SER A 114 16.46 -14.20 15.04
C SER A 114 17.84 -14.42 15.70
N LEU A 115 17.95 -14.18 17.03
CA LEU A 115 19.20 -14.39 17.76
C LEU A 115 19.57 -15.86 17.85
N ALA A 116 18.64 -16.75 18.21
CA ALA A 116 18.91 -18.18 18.29
C ALA A 116 19.34 -18.77 16.95
N ASN A 117 18.61 -18.43 15.87
CA ASN A 117 18.96 -18.86 14.52
C ASN A 117 20.35 -18.33 14.08
N TYR A 118 20.65 -17.07 14.39
CA TYR A 118 21.99 -16.49 14.09
C TYR A 118 23.13 -17.19 14.86
N LEU A 119 22.91 -17.52 16.14
CA LEU A 119 23.93 -18.17 16.96
C LEU A 119 24.18 -19.62 16.53
N ASN A 120 23.14 -20.29 16.05
CA ASN A 120 23.24 -21.65 15.53
C ASN A 120 23.70 -21.69 14.07
N ASP A 121 23.81 -20.53 13.40
CA ASP A 121 24.10 -20.43 11.96
C ASP A 121 23.18 -21.32 11.11
N THR A 122 21.90 -21.42 11.50
CA THR A 122 20.92 -22.31 10.89
C THR A 122 19.54 -21.69 10.97
N LEU A 123 18.80 -21.70 9.86
CA LEU A 123 17.40 -21.22 9.82
C LEU A 123 16.44 -22.36 10.20
N SER A 124 15.80 -22.23 11.36
CA SER A 124 14.88 -23.24 11.88
C SER A 124 13.69 -22.61 12.60
N HIS A 125 12.50 -23.19 12.44
CA HIS A 125 11.34 -22.90 13.26
C HIS A 125 11.41 -23.51 14.66
N GLU A 126 12.31 -24.47 14.86
CA GLU A 126 12.61 -25.14 16.11
C GLU A 126 14.12 -25.10 16.35
N PRO A 127 14.70 -23.91 16.63
CA PRO A 127 16.14 -23.76 16.83
C PRO A 127 16.59 -24.54 18.08
N GLU A 128 17.75 -25.18 18.01
CA GLU A 128 18.40 -25.72 19.17
C GLU A 128 18.77 -24.60 20.16
N LYS A 129 18.91 -24.97 21.44
CA LYS A 129 19.34 -24.00 22.47
C LYS A 129 20.82 -23.64 22.28
N PRO A 130 21.17 -22.42 21.94
CA PRO A 130 22.57 -22.00 21.87
C PRO A 130 23.26 -22.15 23.21
N ALA A 131 24.47 -22.72 23.21
CA ALA A 131 25.23 -22.96 24.43
C ALA A 131 25.46 -21.66 25.23
N GLY A 132 24.91 -21.61 26.46
CA GLY A 132 25.01 -20.45 27.38
C GLY A 132 23.87 -19.42 27.16
N MET A 133 22.88 -19.69 26.36
CA MET A 133 21.62 -18.93 26.35
C MET A 133 20.78 -19.30 27.58
N SER A 134 20.21 -18.30 28.28
CA SER A 134 19.29 -18.54 29.40
C SER A 134 18.04 -19.27 28.96
N ASP A 135 17.38 -19.98 29.88
CA ASP A 135 16.12 -20.70 29.58
C ASP A 135 15.02 -19.75 29.15
N ASP A 136 14.87 -18.61 29.81
CA ASP A 136 13.84 -17.61 29.43
C ASP A 136 14.05 -17.08 28.01
N MET A 137 15.30 -16.75 27.64
CA MET A 137 15.63 -16.27 26.29
C MET A 137 15.40 -17.35 25.25
N TYR A 138 15.74 -18.60 25.56
CA TYR A 138 15.52 -19.74 24.66
C TYR A 138 14.03 -20.04 24.49
N ASN A 139 13.25 -20.02 25.57
CA ASN A 139 11.79 -20.20 25.49
C ASN A 139 11.13 -19.12 24.62
N MET A 140 11.58 -17.87 24.73
CA MET A 140 11.14 -16.80 23.80
C MET A 140 11.56 -17.08 22.36
N ALA A 141 12.80 -17.55 22.15
CA ALA A 141 13.31 -17.87 20.81
C ALA A 141 12.53 -19.00 20.14
N LEU A 142 12.27 -20.09 20.87
CA LEU A 142 11.49 -21.22 20.38
C LEU A 142 10.06 -20.80 20.01
N LYS A 143 9.38 -20.08 20.94
CA LYS A 143 8.05 -19.55 20.68
C LYS A 143 8.03 -18.57 19.51
N GLY A 144 9.03 -17.69 19.43
CA GLY A 144 9.16 -16.71 18.34
C GLY A 144 9.39 -17.38 16.99
N ALA A 145 10.31 -18.34 16.90
CA ALA A 145 10.64 -19.04 15.67
C ALA A 145 9.46 -19.87 15.15
N SER A 146 8.77 -20.60 16.02
CA SER A 146 7.60 -21.41 15.63
C SER A 146 6.37 -20.60 15.23
N SER A 147 6.32 -19.30 15.56
CA SER A 147 5.17 -18.41 15.28
C SER A 147 5.47 -17.29 14.28
N SER A 148 6.63 -17.34 13.64
CA SER A 148 7.07 -16.30 12.70
C SER A 148 7.35 -16.84 11.32
N ASN A 149 7.19 -15.97 10.31
CA ASN A 149 7.95 -16.12 9.08
C ASN A 149 9.41 -15.81 9.39
N ILE A 150 10.34 -16.69 9.02
CA ILE A 150 11.78 -16.55 9.27
C ILE A 150 12.55 -16.49 7.97
N SER A 151 13.66 -15.76 7.92
CA SER A 151 14.48 -15.57 6.74
C SER A 151 15.96 -15.51 7.07
N TYR A 152 16.77 -15.96 6.12
CA TYR A 152 18.22 -15.87 6.15
C TYR A 152 18.77 -15.25 4.86
N ALA A 153 19.74 -14.34 5.00
CA ALA A 153 20.56 -13.83 3.91
C ALA A 153 22.04 -14.00 4.26
N SER A 154 22.84 -14.46 3.30
CA SER A 154 24.28 -14.69 3.49
C SER A 154 25.13 -13.42 3.61
N TRP A 155 24.50 -12.23 3.51
CA TRP A 155 25.14 -10.93 3.70
C TRP A 155 24.57 -10.19 4.91
N SER A 156 25.36 -9.29 5.48
CA SER A 156 24.93 -8.47 6.61
C SER A 156 24.09 -7.26 6.17
N GLY A 157 23.16 -6.83 7.04
CA GLY A 157 22.39 -5.59 6.86
C GLY A 157 21.23 -5.67 5.90
N GLN A 158 20.72 -6.89 5.59
CA GLN A 158 19.51 -7.01 4.75
C GLN A 158 18.35 -6.21 5.35
N SER A 159 17.69 -5.43 4.53
CA SER A 159 16.50 -4.68 4.90
C SER A 159 15.32 -5.61 5.24
N LEU A 160 14.58 -5.32 6.31
CA LEU A 160 13.34 -6.05 6.62
C LEU A 160 12.27 -5.87 5.53
N ASN A 161 12.28 -4.75 4.83
CA ASN A 161 11.37 -4.50 3.72
C ASN A 161 11.72 -5.35 2.51
N ASP A 162 13.02 -5.57 2.25
CA ASP A 162 13.48 -6.49 1.21
C ASP A 162 13.11 -7.94 1.57
N VAL A 163 13.33 -8.37 2.81
CA VAL A 163 12.87 -9.68 3.30
C VAL A 163 11.38 -9.87 3.06
N LEU A 164 10.56 -8.85 3.35
CA LEU A 164 9.12 -8.92 3.14
C LEU A 164 8.78 -9.13 1.65
N ILE A 165 9.35 -8.31 0.76
CA ILE A 165 8.98 -8.31 -0.67
C ILE A 165 9.65 -9.45 -1.42
N SER A 166 10.99 -9.54 -1.34
CA SER A 166 11.78 -10.49 -2.14
C SER A 166 11.85 -11.89 -1.50
N GLY A 167 11.58 -11.99 -0.20
CA GLY A 167 11.49 -13.25 0.54
C GLY A 167 10.04 -13.71 0.70
N PHE A 168 9.33 -13.18 1.69
CA PHE A 168 8.02 -13.70 2.11
C PHE A 168 6.90 -13.54 1.07
N MET A 169 6.86 -12.42 0.33
CA MET A 169 5.87 -12.24 -0.73
C MET A 169 6.24 -12.98 -2.02
N CYS A 170 7.52 -13.29 -2.22
CA CYS A 170 7.99 -14.07 -3.36
C CYS A 170 7.63 -15.56 -3.22
N ASP A 171 8.09 -16.22 -2.15
CA ASP A 171 7.84 -17.64 -1.84
C ASP A 171 8.10 -18.58 -3.04
N SER A 172 9.11 -18.29 -3.85
CA SER A 172 9.34 -18.98 -5.15
C SER A 172 10.28 -20.19 -5.07
N ASP A 173 10.91 -20.42 -3.92
CA ASP A 173 11.82 -21.56 -3.76
C ASP A 173 11.08 -22.91 -3.70
N LYS A 174 11.82 -23.98 -3.93
CA LYS A 174 11.25 -25.34 -4.08
C LYS A 174 10.50 -25.86 -2.84
N TYR A 175 10.76 -25.31 -1.66
CA TYR A 175 10.13 -25.74 -0.40
C TYR A 175 8.86 -24.96 -0.08
N ASN A 176 8.70 -23.76 -0.64
CA ASN A 176 7.61 -22.86 -0.32
C ASN A 176 6.61 -22.66 -1.46
N ILE A 177 7.03 -22.81 -2.73
CA ILE A 177 6.18 -22.53 -3.90
C ILE A 177 4.87 -23.33 -3.93
N SER A 178 4.85 -24.54 -3.38
CA SER A 178 3.66 -25.40 -3.36
C SER A 178 2.57 -24.93 -2.41
N ARG A 179 2.89 -24.05 -1.47
CA ARG A 179 1.98 -23.56 -0.42
C ARG A 179 1.98 -22.03 -0.27
N VAL A 180 3.05 -21.34 -0.74
CA VAL A 180 3.29 -19.91 -0.55
C VAL A 180 2.96 -19.44 0.88
N GLY A 181 3.47 -20.18 1.86
CA GLY A 181 3.05 -20.09 3.26
C GLY A 181 3.38 -18.75 3.91
N HIS A 182 4.59 -18.22 3.67
CA HIS A 182 5.00 -16.91 4.19
C HIS A 182 4.10 -15.80 3.66
N ARG A 183 3.80 -15.80 2.36
CA ARG A 183 2.90 -14.84 1.72
C ARG A 183 1.50 -14.88 2.32
N ARG A 184 0.96 -16.08 2.50
CA ARG A 184 -0.39 -16.27 3.06
C ARG A 184 -0.48 -15.75 4.49
N TRP A 185 0.56 -15.93 5.31
CA TRP A 185 0.64 -15.33 6.64
C TRP A 185 0.72 -13.80 6.59
N VAL A 186 1.53 -13.21 5.70
CA VAL A 186 1.59 -11.75 5.49
C VAL A 186 0.23 -11.20 5.07
N LEU A 187 -0.48 -11.92 4.22
CA LEU A 187 -1.80 -11.53 3.70
C LEU A 187 -2.98 -12.12 4.52
N ASN A 188 -2.74 -12.60 5.75
CA ASN A 188 -3.79 -13.10 6.61
C ASN A 188 -4.76 -11.96 7.03
N PRO A 189 -6.05 -11.97 6.60
CA PRO A 189 -7.00 -10.92 6.97
C PRO A 189 -7.20 -10.79 8.49
N SER A 190 -7.07 -11.89 9.23
CA SER A 190 -7.25 -11.92 10.68
C SER A 190 -6.08 -11.33 11.48
N MET A 191 -4.97 -10.94 10.83
CA MET A 191 -3.84 -10.30 11.51
C MET A 191 -4.22 -8.89 11.96
N LYS A 192 -4.09 -8.63 13.27
CA LYS A 192 -4.27 -7.30 13.90
C LYS A 192 -2.95 -6.71 14.36
N SER A 193 -2.05 -7.55 14.83
CA SER A 193 -0.75 -7.13 15.36
C SER A 193 0.38 -8.00 14.82
N THR A 194 1.59 -7.45 14.78
CA THR A 194 2.80 -8.14 14.38
C THR A 194 4.01 -7.63 15.15
N GLY A 195 5.15 -8.29 14.98
CA GLY A 195 6.43 -7.85 15.48
C GLY A 195 7.56 -8.26 14.54
N PHE A 196 8.67 -7.56 14.61
CA PHE A 196 9.85 -7.81 13.79
C PHE A 196 11.08 -8.00 14.66
N GLY A 197 11.98 -8.89 14.22
CA GLY A 197 13.29 -9.09 14.80
C GLY A 197 14.33 -9.32 13.73
N ALA A 198 15.58 -8.98 14.03
CA ALA A 198 16.71 -9.30 13.18
C ALA A 198 18.01 -9.33 13.97
N VAL A 199 18.94 -10.19 13.52
CA VAL A 199 20.34 -10.18 13.94
C VAL A 199 21.19 -10.21 12.68
N SER A 200 22.18 -9.33 12.62
CA SER A 200 23.02 -9.18 11.45
C SER A 200 24.48 -9.06 11.84
N GLY A 201 25.36 -9.79 11.17
CA GLY A 201 26.80 -9.83 11.44
C GLY A 201 27.56 -10.69 10.45
N LYS A 202 28.65 -11.28 10.89
CA LYS A 202 29.55 -12.11 10.03
C LYS A 202 28.86 -13.34 9.43
N ASN A 203 27.86 -13.90 10.14
CA ASN A 203 27.09 -15.06 9.70
C ASN A 203 25.90 -14.67 8.79
N GLY A 204 25.86 -13.44 8.29
CA GLY A 204 24.73 -12.94 7.48
C GLY A 204 23.67 -12.22 8.30
N THR A 205 22.44 -12.17 7.81
CA THR A 205 21.28 -11.59 8.47
C THR A 205 20.19 -12.63 8.66
N TYR A 206 19.79 -12.86 9.90
CA TYR A 206 18.63 -13.67 10.27
C TYR A 206 17.52 -12.74 10.72
N SER A 207 16.33 -12.93 10.21
CA SER A 207 15.18 -12.08 10.53
C SER A 207 13.90 -12.89 10.71
N ALA A 208 12.97 -12.31 11.48
CA ALA A 208 11.68 -12.90 11.79
C ALA A 208 10.58 -11.83 11.75
N LEU A 209 9.39 -12.24 11.26
CA LEU A 209 8.14 -11.49 11.29
C LEU A 209 7.13 -12.36 12.01
N TYR A 210 6.66 -11.93 13.20
CA TYR A 210 5.62 -12.66 13.93
C TYR A 210 4.33 -12.70 13.12
N ALA A 211 3.84 -13.90 12.82
CA ALA A 211 2.81 -14.11 11.79
C ALA A 211 1.49 -14.69 12.34
N PHE A 212 1.47 -15.26 13.54
CA PHE A 212 0.35 -16.07 14.05
C PHE A 212 -0.72 -15.26 14.79
N ASP A 213 -0.70 -13.93 14.69
CA ASP A 213 -1.79 -13.10 15.22
C ASP A 213 -3.08 -13.30 14.39
N ARG A 214 -4.22 -13.48 15.11
CA ARG A 214 -5.56 -13.74 14.54
C ARG A 214 -6.63 -12.90 15.24
N ASN A 215 -6.26 -11.74 15.78
CA ASN A 215 -7.10 -10.95 16.68
C ASN A 215 -7.97 -9.90 15.94
N ASN A 216 -7.93 -9.85 14.60
CA ASN A 216 -8.87 -9.06 13.81
C ASN A 216 -10.17 -9.83 13.63
N SER A 217 -11.13 -9.63 14.54
CA SER A 217 -12.44 -10.28 14.52
C SER A 217 -13.39 -9.76 13.44
N THR A 218 -13.03 -8.69 12.75
CA THR A 218 -13.84 -8.09 11.67
C THR A 218 -13.38 -8.52 10.28
N ALA A 219 -12.38 -9.40 10.20
CA ALA A 219 -11.91 -9.94 8.94
C ALA A 219 -13.02 -10.76 8.24
N GLY A 220 -13.32 -10.40 7.02
CA GLY A 220 -14.33 -11.04 6.19
C GLY A 220 -13.89 -11.21 4.74
N GLU A 221 -12.62 -10.91 4.45
CA GLU A 221 -12.07 -10.99 3.11
C GLU A 221 -11.77 -12.45 2.73
N TYR A 222 -12.13 -12.79 1.50
CA TYR A 222 -11.81 -14.07 0.86
C TYR A 222 -11.47 -13.84 -0.62
N GLY A 223 -10.88 -14.84 -1.26
CA GLY A 223 -10.34 -14.66 -2.60
C GLY A 223 -9.18 -13.66 -2.61
N VAL A 224 -8.34 -13.69 -1.54
CA VAL A 224 -7.18 -12.80 -1.41
C VAL A 224 -6.15 -13.19 -2.45
N ALA A 225 -6.00 -12.34 -3.46
CA ALA A 225 -5.17 -12.59 -4.62
C ALA A 225 -3.81 -11.88 -4.54
N TRP A 226 -2.77 -12.55 -5.00
CA TRP A 226 -1.47 -11.94 -5.30
C TRP A 226 -0.91 -12.54 -6.59
N PRO A 227 -0.75 -11.76 -7.67
CA PRO A 227 -0.89 -10.30 -7.72
C PRO A 227 -2.33 -9.84 -7.53
N ALA A 228 -2.49 -8.64 -6.95
CA ALA A 228 -3.77 -7.98 -6.76
C ALA A 228 -4.31 -7.41 -8.09
N GLN A 229 -5.59 -7.02 -8.15
CA GLN A 229 -6.24 -6.50 -9.36
C GLN A 229 -5.51 -5.29 -9.99
N ASN A 230 -4.88 -4.44 -9.20
CA ASN A 230 -3.94 -3.43 -9.64
C ASN A 230 -2.59 -3.69 -8.98
N MET A 231 -1.63 -4.20 -9.75
CA MET A 231 -0.35 -4.69 -9.22
C MET A 231 0.82 -3.83 -9.68
N PRO A 232 1.57 -3.20 -8.76
CA PRO A 232 2.82 -2.55 -9.12
C PRO A 232 3.85 -3.57 -9.62
N VAL A 233 4.49 -3.30 -10.76
CA VAL A 233 5.53 -4.18 -11.33
C VAL A 233 6.76 -4.31 -10.41
N GLU A 234 6.94 -3.37 -9.49
CA GLU A 234 8.04 -3.36 -8.53
C GLU A 234 7.91 -4.42 -7.42
N TYR A 235 6.70 -4.96 -7.23
CA TYR A 235 6.40 -5.92 -6.15
C TYR A 235 6.03 -7.32 -6.65
N PHE A 236 6.13 -7.59 -7.96
CA PHE A 236 5.80 -8.89 -8.52
C PHE A 236 6.70 -9.28 -9.69
N GLY A 237 7.56 -10.27 -9.50
CA GLY A 237 8.47 -10.80 -10.49
C GLY A 237 7.93 -12.01 -11.26
N ALA A 238 8.61 -12.43 -12.32
CA ALA A 238 8.22 -13.59 -13.13
C ALA A 238 8.38 -14.93 -12.39
N ASP A 239 9.21 -14.96 -11.38
CA ASP A 239 9.44 -16.10 -10.48
C ASP A 239 8.38 -16.24 -9.38
N TYR A 240 7.60 -15.19 -9.13
CA TYR A 240 6.51 -15.26 -8.17
C TYR A 240 5.36 -16.10 -8.70
N ALA A 241 4.86 -17.03 -7.88
CA ALA A 241 3.62 -17.70 -8.20
C ALA A 241 2.42 -16.76 -7.97
N TRP A 242 1.42 -16.84 -8.83
CA TRP A 242 0.09 -16.30 -8.59
C TRP A 242 -0.57 -17.12 -7.50
N SER A 243 -1.33 -16.50 -6.64
CA SER A 243 -2.06 -17.22 -5.59
C SER A 243 -3.40 -16.55 -5.30
N VAL A 244 -4.41 -17.35 -4.98
CA VAL A 244 -5.74 -16.88 -4.54
C VAL A 244 -6.15 -17.71 -3.33
N SER A 245 -6.20 -17.09 -2.15
CA SER A 245 -6.63 -17.73 -0.90
C SER A 245 -8.13 -17.59 -0.74
N MET A 246 -8.85 -18.70 -0.80
CA MET A 246 -10.32 -18.71 -0.87
C MET A 246 -11.00 -18.56 0.50
N GLY A 247 -10.28 -18.89 1.61
CA GLY A 247 -10.86 -18.90 2.96
C GLY A 247 -11.66 -20.17 3.30
N TYR A 248 -11.80 -21.08 2.35
CA TYR A 248 -12.45 -22.41 2.52
C TYR A 248 -11.67 -23.50 1.76
N LYS A 249 -11.92 -24.76 2.08
CA LYS A 249 -11.26 -25.89 1.41
C LYS A 249 -11.63 -25.96 -0.06
N VAL A 250 -10.67 -26.30 -0.89
CA VAL A 250 -10.78 -26.37 -2.35
C VAL A 250 -10.45 -27.78 -2.82
N ASP A 251 -11.31 -28.39 -3.64
CA ASP A 251 -11.07 -29.71 -4.26
C ASP A 251 -10.14 -29.55 -5.47
N ALA A 252 -8.88 -29.90 -5.28
CA ALA A 252 -7.84 -29.76 -6.32
C ALA A 252 -8.20 -30.47 -7.65
N SER A 253 -8.94 -31.58 -7.58
CA SER A 253 -9.30 -32.38 -8.75
C SER A 253 -10.29 -31.68 -9.69
N LYS A 254 -11.06 -30.71 -9.16
CA LYS A 254 -12.07 -29.95 -9.91
C LYS A 254 -11.56 -28.61 -10.44
N ILE A 255 -10.47 -28.07 -9.87
CA ILE A 255 -10.01 -26.74 -10.21
C ILE A 255 -9.37 -26.67 -11.58
N LYS A 256 -9.82 -25.70 -12.35
CA LYS A 256 -9.19 -25.27 -13.61
C LYS A 256 -8.98 -23.77 -13.56
N VAL A 257 -7.74 -23.34 -13.84
CA VAL A 257 -7.38 -21.91 -13.96
C VAL A 257 -7.06 -21.61 -15.41
N THR A 258 -7.67 -20.60 -15.98
CA THR A 258 -7.28 -20.00 -17.26
C THR A 258 -6.72 -18.61 -17.00
N LEU A 259 -5.45 -18.40 -17.35
CA LEU A 259 -4.80 -17.10 -17.33
C LEU A 259 -4.70 -16.58 -18.76
N THR A 260 -5.33 -15.46 -19.07
CA THR A 260 -5.31 -14.86 -20.42
C THR A 260 -4.64 -13.50 -20.37
N ARG A 261 -3.52 -13.33 -21.09
CA ARG A 261 -2.92 -12.00 -21.29
C ARG A 261 -3.75 -11.19 -22.28
N LYS A 262 -4.36 -10.11 -21.85
CA LYS A 262 -5.31 -9.32 -22.68
C LYS A 262 -4.63 -8.57 -23.82
N ASN A 263 -3.31 -8.29 -23.69
CA ASN A 263 -2.55 -7.55 -24.70
C ASN A 263 -2.42 -8.28 -26.04
N ASP A 264 -2.36 -9.63 -26.02
CA ASP A 264 -2.15 -10.45 -27.23
C ASP A 264 -3.04 -11.71 -27.28
N GLY A 265 -3.93 -11.89 -26.30
CA GLY A 265 -4.84 -13.03 -26.22
C GLY A 265 -4.17 -14.36 -25.83
N LYS A 266 -2.88 -14.37 -25.48
CA LYS A 266 -2.19 -15.60 -25.08
C LYS A 266 -2.78 -16.18 -23.81
N LYS A 267 -3.02 -17.51 -23.82
CA LYS A 267 -3.63 -18.25 -22.71
C LYS A 267 -2.64 -19.25 -22.11
N TRP A 268 -2.81 -19.51 -20.82
CA TRP A 268 -2.19 -20.60 -20.05
C TRP A 268 -3.29 -21.28 -19.25
N GLU A 269 -3.23 -22.60 -19.23
CA GLU A 269 -4.19 -23.44 -18.52
C GLU A 269 -3.48 -24.20 -17.39
N PHE A 270 -4.14 -24.32 -16.24
CA PHE A 270 -3.61 -24.99 -15.07
C PHE A 270 -4.70 -25.84 -14.44
N SER A 271 -4.40 -27.12 -14.24
CA SER A 271 -5.22 -28.09 -13.52
C SER A 271 -4.34 -29.23 -13.04
N GLN A 272 -4.88 -30.08 -12.17
CA GLN A 272 -4.19 -31.30 -11.76
C GLN A 272 -3.95 -32.20 -12.99
N GLY A 273 -2.70 -32.57 -13.23
CA GLY A 273 -2.30 -33.44 -14.36
C GLY A 273 -2.07 -32.72 -15.69
N LYS A 274 -2.54 -31.47 -15.88
CA LYS A 274 -2.27 -30.66 -17.08
C LYS A 274 -2.01 -29.20 -16.73
N SER A 275 -0.79 -28.70 -16.93
CA SER A 275 -0.44 -27.35 -16.54
C SER A 275 0.63 -26.73 -17.43
N ASP A 276 0.41 -25.47 -17.86
CA ASP A 276 1.38 -24.66 -18.62
C ASP A 276 2.46 -24.04 -17.70
N GLY A 277 2.69 -24.65 -16.56
CA GLY A 277 3.68 -24.25 -15.58
C GLY A 277 3.44 -24.88 -14.21
N VAL A 278 3.69 -24.13 -13.14
CA VAL A 278 3.46 -24.59 -11.78
C VAL A 278 1.96 -24.52 -11.45
N PHE A 279 1.40 -25.56 -10.83
CA PHE A 279 0.04 -25.57 -10.30
C PHE A 279 -0.04 -26.39 -9.01
N TYR A 280 -0.59 -25.79 -7.98
CA TYR A 280 -0.88 -26.44 -6.69
C TYR A 280 -2.20 -25.93 -6.11
N VAL A 281 -2.82 -26.75 -5.30
CA VAL A 281 -3.90 -26.37 -4.38
C VAL A 281 -3.47 -26.83 -2.98
N ASP A 282 -3.39 -25.89 -2.06
CA ASP A 282 -2.99 -26.14 -0.69
C ASP A 282 -4.14 -25.79 0.27
N ASN A 283 -4.55 -26.76 1.07
CA ASN A 283 -5.65 -26.65 2.01
C ASN A 283 -5.20 -26.48 3.48
N ASP A 284 -3.90 -26.43 3.73
CA ASP A 284 -3.38 -26.17 5.06
C ASP A 284 -3.60 -24.71 5.47
N TYR A 285 -3.60 -24.48 6.76
CA TYR A 285 -3.86 -23.16 7.31
C TYR A 285 -2.57 -22.33 7.44
N TYR A 286 -2.40 -21.39 6.55
CA TYR A 286 -1.35 -20.35 6.60
C TYR A 286 -2.01 -18.95 6.64
N GLY A 287 -2.84 -18.69 7.65
CA GLY A 287 -3.65 -17.45 7.74
C GLY A 287 -5.03 -17.59 7.10
N GLN A 288 -5.12 -18.24 5.95
CA GLN A 288 -6.37 -18.73 5.33
C GLN A 288 -6.17 -20.13 4.76
N ILE A 289 -7.24 -20.90 4.65
CA ILE A 289 -7.24 -22.21 3.99
C ILE A 289 -7.62 -22.09 2.51
N GLY A 290 -7.35 -23.14 1.70
CA GLY A 290 -7.78 -23.24 0.31
C GLY A 290 -7.08 -22.24 -0.60
N CYS A 291 -5.78 -22.40 -0.81
CA CYS A 291 -5.01 -21.54 -1.70
C CYS A 291 -4.79 -22.22 -3.05
N ILE A 292 -5.20 -21.56 -4.12
CA ILE A 292 -4.94 -21.98 -5.52
C ILE A 292 -3.69 -21.22 -5.99
N ILE A 293 -2.67 -21.97 -6.42
CA ILE A 293 -1.32 -21.45 -6.72
C ILE A 293 -0.95 -21.85 -8.13
N PHE A 294 -0.55 -20.89 -8.96
CA PHE A 294 -0.15 -21.16 -10.34
C PHE A 294 0.92 -20.17 -10.82
N ARG A 295 1.76 -20.62 -11.78
CA ARG A 295 2.79 -19.76 -12.38
C ARG A 295 3.06 -20.19 -13.81
N PRO A 296 2.82 -19.32 -14.82
CA PRO A 296 3.11 -19.65 -16.21
C PRO A 296 4.62 -19.77 -16.46
N SER A 297 5.06 -20.86 -17.08
CA SER A 297 6.49 -21.14 -17.31
C SER A 297 7.14 -20.22 -18.34
N SER A 298 6.34 -19.67 -19.27
CA SER A 298 6.85 -18.90 -20.42
C SER A 298 6.87 -17.39 -20.21
N VAL A 299 6.33 -16.87 -19.09
CA VAL A 299 6.40 -15.45 -18.77
C VAL A 299 7.75 -15.15 -18.14
N LYS A 300 8.52 -14.24 -18.76
CA LYS A 300 9.86 -13.84 -18.27
C LYS A 300 9.85 -12.52 -17.53
N LYS A 301 8.82 -11.70 -17.71
CA LYS A 301 8.64 -10.41 -17.05
C LYS A 301 7.18 -9.98 -17.17
N TYR A 302 6.69 -9.28 -16.15
CA TYR A 302 5.45 -8.51 -16.20
C TYR A 302 5.80 -7.05 -16.48
N ASN A 303 5.25 -6.48 -17.55
CA ASN A 303 5.56 -5.11 -17.95
C ASN A 303 4.46 -4.16 -17.49
N VAL A 304 4.79 -2.87 -17.45
CA VAL A 304 3.81 -1.81 -17.28
C VAL A 304 2.77 -1.90 -18.42
N ASP A 305 1.50 -1.74 -18.05
CA ASP A 305 0.34 -1.86 -18.94
C ASP A 305 0.01 -3.29 -19.42
N ASP A 306 0.71 -4.32 -18.92
CA ASP A 306 0.26 -5.71 -19.09
C ASP A 306 -1.04 -5.92 -18.31
N ALA A 307 -2.03 -6.55 -18.95
CA ALA A 307 -3.29 -6.92 -18.33
C ALA A 307 -3.57 -8.42 -18.50
N PHE A 308 -3.99 -9.06 -17.41
CA PHE A 308 -4.29 -10.49 -17.40
C PHE A 308 -5.68 -10.73 -16.83
N GLN A 309 -6.46 -11.53 -17.53
CA GLN A 309 -7.71 -12.10 -17.01
C GLN A 309 -7.39 -13.43 -16.33
N VAL A 310 -7.90 -13.60 -15.11
CA VAL A 310 -7.85 -14.84 -14.34
C VAL A 310 -9.27 -15.38 -14.24
N ASP A 311 -9.49 -16.59 -14.70
CA ASP A 311 -10.73 -17.32 -14.56
C ASP A 311 -10.46 -18.66 -13.86
N ILE A 312 -11.14 -18.92 -12.75
CA ILE A 312 -11.00 -20.14 -11.95
C ILE A 312 -12.38 -20.79 -11.86
N THR A 313 -12.46 -22.02 -12.33
CA THR A 313 -13.70 -22.83 -12.32
C THR A 313 -13.54 -24.07 -11.48
N GLY A 314 -14.66 -24.71 -11.13
CA GLY A 314 -14.69 -25.93 -10.31
C GLY A 314 -14.73 -25.66 -8.80
N LEU A 315 -14.94 -24.43 -8.37
CA LEU A 315 -15.14 -24.06 -6.98
C LEU A 315 -16.58 -24.31 -6.54
N GLU A 316 -16.78 -24.83 -5.32
CA GLU A 316 -18.12 -25.12 -4.79
C GLU A 316 -18.98 -23.87 -4.58
N GLN A 317 -18.35 -22.73 -4.22
CA GLN A 317 -19.05 -21.46 -3.99
C GLN A 317 -19.21 -20.60 -5.26
N GLY A 318 -18.93 -21.19 -6.43
CA GLY A 318 -19.00 -20.54 -7.73
C GLY A 318 -17.65 -20.04 -8.25
N ASP A 319 -17.62 -19.79 -9.55
CA ASP A 319 -16.42 -19.41 -10.28
C ASP A 319 -15.85 -18.08 -9.81
N VAL A 320 -14.53 -17.96 -9.89
CA VAL A 320 -13.78 -16.72 -9.65
C VAL A 320 -13.31 -16.15 -10.99
N SER A 321 -13.52 -14.86 -11.18
CA SER A 321 -13.09 -14.15 -12.40
C SER A 321 -12.68 -12.72 -12.03
N TYR A 322 -11.45 -12.31 -12.39
CA TYR A 322 -10.97 -10.95 -12.17
C TYR A 322 -9.82 -10.59 -13.12
N THR A 323 -9.61 -9.30 -13.33
CA THR A 323 -8.49 -8.79 -14.14
C THR A 323 -7.37 -8.25 -13.24
N VAL A 324 -6.12 -8.54 -13.60
CA VAL A 324 -4.92 -7.95 -13.02
C VAL A 324 -4.30 -6.98 -14.00
N HIS A 325 -4.12 -5.73 -13.60
CA HIS A 325 -3.44 -4.68 -14.35
C HIS A 325 -2.09 -4.38 -13.73
N PHE A 326 -1.02 -4.64 -14.46
CA PHE A 326 0.33 -4.29 -14.02
C PHE A 326 0.63 -2.82 -14.34
N PHE A 327 1.18 -2.10 -13.37
CA PHE A 327 1.49 -0.68 -13.54
C PHE A 327 2.74 -0.28 -12.77
N GLN A 328 3.35 0.84 -13.15
CA GLN A 328 4.49 1.39 -12.43
C GLN A 328 3.99 2.25 -11.25
N ALA A 329 4.38 1.90 -10.03
CA ALA A 329 4.04 2.66 -8.83
C ALA A 329 5.17 3.61 -8.38
N LEU A 330 6.43 3.21 -8.62
CA LEU A 330 7.62 3.98 -8.26
C LEU A 330 8.18 4.68 -9.50
N ASP A 331 8.49 5.97 -9.42
CA ASP A 331 9.20 6.70 -10.48
C ASP A 331 10.66 6.23 -10.52
N HIS A 332 11.03 5.37 -11.45
CA HIS A 332 12.44 5.14 -11.78
C HIS A 332 13.00 6.40 -12.45
N LYS A 333 13.94 7.08 -11.80
CA LYS A 333 14.84 7.99 -12.52
C LYS A 333 15.60 7.14 -13.54
N SER A 334 15.36 7.34 -14.82
CA SER A 334 16.15 6.76 -15.90
C SER A 334 17.60 7.18 -15.73
N SER A 335 18.45 6.28 -15.25
CA SER A 335 19.91 6.40 -15.35
C SER A 335 20.37 5.66 -16.60
N ALA A 336 20.24 6.32 -17.75
CA ALA A 336 21.02 5.92 -18.93
C ALA A 336 22.34 6.69 -18.87
N THR A 337 23.36 6.09 -18.29
CA THR A 337 24.76 6.40 -18.61
C THR A 337 25.60 5.13 -18.42
N LYS A 338 26.33 4.81 -19.47
CA LYS A 338 27.30 3.75 -19.71
C LYS A 338 28.47 3.85 -18.69
N PRO A 339 29.08 2.73 -18.27
CA PRO A 339 30.15 2.78 -17.27
C PRO A 339 31.46 3.30 -17.87
N SER A 340 32.03 4.29 -17.21
CA SER A 340 33.42 4.68 -17.38
C SER A 340 34.16 4.39 -16.06
N SER A 341 35.22 3.63 -16.15
CA SER A 341 36.13 3.21 -15.08
C SER A 341 37.00 4.36 -14.56
N GLY A 342 37.08 4.47 -13.22
CA GLY A 342 38.05 5.33 -12.52
C GLY A 342 37.74 5.43 -11.02
N PRO A 343 38.75 5.50 -10.14
CA PRO A 343 38.63 5.12 -8.73
C PRO A 343 37.94 6.16 -7.84
N ALA A 344 37.35 5.64 -6.78
CA ALA A 344 36.50 6.29 -5.80
C ALA A 344 37.19 7.40 -4.98
N GLU A 345 36.55 8.55 -4.91
CA GLU A 345 36.64 9.46 -3.77
C GLU A 345 35.29 9.60 -3.08
N THR A 346 35.30 9.34 -1.78
CA THR A 346 34.19 9.44 -0.87
C THR A 346 33.80 10.90 -0.64
N THR A 347 32.71 11.36 -1.24
CA THR A 347 32.05 12.59 -0.82
C THR A 347 30.58 12.35 -0.50
N GLN A 348 30.23 12.62 0.76
CA GLN A 348 28.86 12.63 1.26
C GLN A 348 27.98 13.60 0.47
N ASN A 349 27.10 13.09 -0.41
CA ASN A 349 26.10 13.90 -1.07
C ASN A 349 24.95 14.23 -0.11
N LYS A 350 25.05 15.35 0.60
CA LYS A 350 23.90 16.08 1.16
C LYS A 350 22.93 16.39 0.02
N ALA A 351 21.73 15.77 0.02
CA ALA A 351 20.66 16.06 -0.93
C ALA A 351 20.37 17.56 -0.96
N LYS A 352 20.71 18.24 -2.06
CA LYS A 352 20.58 19.71 -2.21
C LYS A 352 19.12 20.12 -2.01
N THR A 353 18.88 20.98 -1.02
CA THR A 353 17.58 21.68 -0.83
C THR A 353 17.24 22.43 -2.12
N PRO A 354 16.03 22.28 -2.69
CA PRO A 354 15.68 22.97 -3.92
C PRO A 354 15.71 24.49 -3.69
N LYS A 355 16.19 25.23 -4.68
CA LYS A 355 16.24 26.70 -4.62
C LYS A 355 14.81 27.27 -4.64
N LEU A 356 14.62 28.44 -3.99
CA LEU A 356 13.38 29.21 -4.07
C LEU A 356 13.04 29.49 -5.54
N GLY A 357 11.76 29.34 -5.91
CA GLY A 357 11.30 29.51 -7.30
C GLY A 357 11.48 28.26 -8.19
N SER A 358 12.18 27.22 -7.74
CA SER A 358 12.35 25.99 -8.52
C SER A 358 11.01 25.35 -8.89
N LYS A 359 10.92 24.86 -10.14
CA LYS A 359 9.79 24.04 -10.59
C LYS A 359 10.00 22.59 -10.18
N ILE A 360 9.07 22.08 -9.40
CA ILE A 360 9.00 20.68 -9.02
C ILE A 360 7.84 20.04 -9.78
N LYS A 361 8.06 18.85 -10.32
CA LYS A 361 7.04 18.07 -11.01
C LYS A 361 6.84 16.77 -10.25
N ASP A 362 5.61 16.44 -9.88
CA ASP A 362 5.21 15.08 -9.55
C ASP A 362 4.52 14.41 -10.76
N ALA A 363 4.04 13.20 -10.61
CA ALA A 363 3.37 12.46 -11.69
C ALA A 363 2.21 13.25 -12.34
N LYS A 364 1.46 14.03 -11.55
CA LYS A 364 0.21 14.68 -11.96
C LYS A 364 0.27 16.20 -12.03
N ASN A 365 1.20 16.82 -11.29
CA ASN A 365 1.15 18.23 -11.01
C ASN A 365 2.51 18.90 -11.16
N ILE A 366 2.48 20.23 -11.27
CA ILE A 366 3.67 21.10 -11.27
C ILE A 366 3.52 22.06 -10.10
N TYR A 367 4.58 22.20 -9.31
CA TYR A 367 4.67 23.11 -8.18
C TYR A 367 5.83 24.09 -8.35
N ILE A 368 5.81 25.15 -7.57
CA ILE A 368 6.93 26.10 -7.44
C ILE A 368 7.28 26.23 -5.97
N VAL A 369 8.56 26.08 -5.63
CA VAL A 369 9.06 26.25 -4.27
C VAL A 369 8.90 27.68 -3.81
N THR A 370 8.23 27.91 -2.69
CA THR A 370 7.93 29.24 -2.13
C THR A 370 8.52 29.46 -0.74
N GLY A 371 9.07 28.41 -0.11
CA GLY A 371 9.77 28.49 1.16
C GLY A 371 10.71 27.31 1.33
N ILE A 372 11.92 27.56 1.84
CA ILE A 372 13.00 26.57 1.97
C ILE A 372 13.63 26.54 3.37
N THR A 373 13.13 27.35 4.31
CA THR A 373 13.67 27.40 5.68
C THR A 373 13.17 26.21 6.51
N SER A 374 13.90 25.84 7.56
CA SER A 374 13.50 24.78 8.51
C SER A 374 12.10 25.00 9.08
N LYS A 375 11.72 26.27 9.34
CA LYS A 375 10.41 26.66 9.88
C LYS A 375 9.32 26.78 8.79
N SER A 376 9.67 26.97 7.51
CA SER A 376 8.73 27.26 6.42
C SER A 376 9.16 26.61 5.11
N LYS A 377 8.93 25.29 4.99
CA LYS A 377 9.05 24.57 3.72
C LYS A 377 7.70 24.60 3.02
N THR A 378 7.57 25.39 1.95
CA THR A 378 6.30 25.60 1.24
C THR A 378 6.45 25.55 -0.28
N VAL A 379 5.36 25.17 -0.94
CA VAL A 379 5.22 25.24 -2.40
C VAL A 379 3.86 25.82 -2.78
N LYS A 380 3.77 26.39 -3.97
CA LYS A 380 2.51 26.71 -4.63
C LYS A 380 2.22 25.71 -5.75
N TYR A 381 0.97 25.27 -5.84
CA TYR A 381 0.47 24.47 -6.93
C TYR A 381 0.43 25.30 -8.22
N LYS A 382 1.23 24.95 -9.22
CA LYS A 382 1.34 25.74 -10.47
C LYS A 382 0.23 25.40 -11.46
N LYS A 383 0.12 24.12 -11.81
CA LYS A 383 -0.91 23.59 -12.72
C LYS A 383 -0.85 22.05 -12.77
N PRO A 384 -1.92 21.36 -13.21
CA PRO A 384 -1.83 19.94 -13.54
C PRO A 384 -0.90 19.72 -14.74
N ARG A 385 -0.22 18.59 -14.81
CA ARG A 385 0.57 18.21 -16.00
C ARG A 385 -0.32 17.92 -17.20
N ASN A 386 -1.48 17.31 -16.98
CA ASN A 386 -2.48 17.06 -17.99
C ASN A 386 -3.77 17.84 -17.69
N SER A 387 -4.08 18.84 -18.51
CA SER A 387 -5.29 19.65 -18.38
C SER A 387 -6.58 18.94 -18.81
N LYS A 388 -6.47 17.74 -19.41
CA LYS A 388 -7.60 16.92 -19.86
C LYS A 388 -8.14 16.00 -18.75
N ASN A 389 -7.48 15.91 -17.57
CA ASN A 389 -7.91 15.08 -16.46
C ASN A 389 -9.30 15.48 -15.95
N ALA A 390 -10.13 14.46 -15.67
CA ALA A 390 -11.48 14.66 -15.12
C ALA A 390 -11.47 15.00 -13.62
N SER A 391 -10.42 14.64 -12.90
CA SER A 391 -10.26 14.91 -11.46
C SER A 391 -8.89 15.51 -11.13
N ALA A 392 -8.83 16.31 -10.05
CA ALA A 392 -7.59 16.86 -9.53
C ALA A 392 -7.61 16.90 -7.99
N VAL A 393 -6.47 16.56 -7.40
CA VAL A 393 -6.23 16.71 -5.97
C VAL A 393 -5.07 17.69 -5.78
N ILE A 394 -5.32 18.76 -5.01
CA ILE A 394 -4.30 19.67 -4.54
C ILE A 394 -3.99 19.22 -3.10
N PRO A 395 -2.87 18.50 -2.88
CA PRO A 395 -2.60 17.85 -1.59
C PRO A 395 -2.28 18.86 -0.48
N LYS A 396 -2.35 18.44 0.77
CA LYS A 396 -1.93 19.27 1.92
C LYS A 396 -0.41 19.50 1.95
N THR A 397 0.37 18.50 1.50
CA THR A 397 1.83 18.51 1.50
C THR A 397 2.35 17.73 0.30
N ILE A 398 3.59 17.96 -0.09
CA ILE A 398 4.38 17.12 -1.01
C ILE A 398 5.75 16.87 -0.40
N LYS A 399 6.42 15.78 -0.78
CA LYS A 399 7.82 15.51 -0.42
C LYS A 399 8.74 15.93 -1.57
N ILE A 400 9.86 16.59 -1.24
CA ILE A 400 10.91 16.97 -2.19
C ILE A 400 12.25 16.62 -1.54
N ASN A 401 12.99 15.69 -2.12
CA ASN A 401 14.28 15.22 -1.59
C ASN A 401 14.20 14.86 -0.08
N GLY A 402 13.20 14.02 0.28
CA GLY A 402 12.96 13.59 1.66
C GLY A 402 12.31 14.63 2.59
N ASN A 403 12.23 15.90 2.19
CA ASN A 403 11.67 16.99 2.99
C ASN A 403 10.19 17.24 2.68
N VAL A 404 9.38 17.44 3.72
CA VAL A 404 7.95 17.74 3.58
C VAL A 404 7.72 19.23 3.34
N TYR A 405 7.07 19.57 2.23
CA TYR A 405 6.67 20.95 1.87
C TYR A 405 5.15 21.08 1.97
N LYS A 406 4.66 22.10 2.66
CA LYS A 406 3.23 22.41 2.70
C LYS A 406 2.82 23.04 1.37
N VAL A 407 1.71 22.57 0.78
CA VAL A 407 1.11 23.23 -0.39
C VAL A 407 0.19 24.33 0.10
N THR A 408 0.62 25.57 -0.04
CA THR A 408 -0.05 26.74 0.60
C THR A 408 -0.82 27.62 -0.38
N GLU A 409 -0.51 27.56 -1.67
CA GLU A 409 -1.17 28.39 -2.69
C GLU A 409 -1.56 27.58 -3.92
N ILE A 410 -2.63 28.01 -4.58
CA ILE A 410 -2.98 27.63 -5.95
C ILE A 410 -2.64 28.83 -6.84
N SER A 411 -1.80 28.64 -7.84
CA SER A 411 -1.34 29.73 -8.73
C SER A 411 -2.48 30.34 -9.53
N ALA A 412 -2.29 31.57 -9.97
CA ALA A 412 -3.18 32.16 -10.96
C ALA A 412 -3.25 31.31 -12.23
N ASN A 413 -4.43 31.17 -12.79
CA ASN A 413 -4.75 30.39 -13.99
C ASN A 413 -4.45 28.87 -13.87
N ALA A 414 -4.25 28.30 -12.67
CA ALA A 414 -3.81 26.92 -12.47
C ALA A 414 -4.66 25.89 -13.23
N PHE A 415 -5.98 26.05 -13.25
CA PHE A 415 -6.95 25.19 -13.96
C PHE A 415 -7.77 25.97 -15.01
N LYS A 416 -7.33 27.16 -15.43
CA LYS A 416 -8.06 27.95 -16.43
C LYS A 416 -8.35 27.11 -17.68
N ASN A 417 -9.63 27.08 -18.10
CA ASN A 417 -10.13 26.34 -19.27
C ASN A 417 -9.94 24.80 -19.20
N CYS A 418 -9.77 24.20 -18.03
CA CYS A 418 -9.82 22.75 -17.87
C CYS A 418 -11.26 22.25 -18.08
N LYS A 419 -11.69 22.16 -19.36
CA LYS A 419 -13.08 21.87 -19.75
C LYS A 419 -13.57 20.48 -19.32
N ARG A 420 -12.65 19.51 -19.09
CA ARG A 420 -12.98 18.11 -18.67
C ARG A 420 -12.96 17.91 -17.16
N LEU A 421 -12.44 18.86 -16.38
CA LEU A 421 -12.35 18.73 -14.92
C LEU A 421 -13.74 18.67 -14.28
N LYS A 422 -14.12 17.49 -13.74
CA LYS A 422 -15.41 17.22 -13.09
C LYS A 422 -15.32 17.31 -11.56
N LYS A 423 -14.16 16.95 -10.97
CA LYS A 423 -13.96 16.89 -9.51
C LYS A 423 -12.63 17.54 -9.10
N VAL A 424 -12.65 18.32 -8.02
CA VAL A 424 -11.42 18.87 -7.43
C VAL A 424 -11.47 18.81 -5.90
N THR A 425 -10.33 18.42 -5.28
CA THR A 425 -10.12 18.52 -3.83
C THR A 425 -9.02 19.55 -3.55
N ILE A 426 -9.30 20.49 -2.65
CA ILE A 426 -8.40 21.57 -2.23
C ILE A 426 -7.94 21.28 -0.80
N GLY A 427 -6.65 20.97 -0.62
CA GLY A 427 -6.04 20.51 0.62
C GLY A 427 -6.08 21.54 1.75
N LYS A 428 -6.02 21.05 2.99
CA LYS A 428 -6.23 21.83 4.23
C LYS A 428 -5.20 22.95 4.47
N ASN A 429 -4.02 22.89 3.84
CA ASN A 429 -2.97 23.89 4.03
C ASN A 429 -3.06 25.08 3.06
N ILE A 430 -4.00 25.05 2.10
CA ILE A 430 -4.18 26.16 1.16
C ILE A 430 -4.65 27.42 1.89
N THR A 431 -3.84 28.46 1.77
CA THR A 431 -4.12 29.80 2.32
C THR A 431 -4.45 30.81 1.23
N LYS A 432 -4.12 30.50 -0.06
CA LYS A 432 -4.33 31.44 -1.17
C LYS A 432 -4.74 30.72 -2.45
N ILE A 433 -5.70 31.30 -3.17
CA ILE A 433 -6.13 30.85 -4.50
C ILE A 433 -5.95 32.03 -5.47
N GLY A 434 -5.16 31.83 -6.51
CA GLY A 434 -4.80 32.89 -7.47
C GLY A 434 -5.96 33.33 -8.37
N LYS A 435 -5.80 34.49 -9.01
CA LYS A 435 -6.73 35.04 -10.03
C LYS A 435 -7.03 33.98 -11.10
N ASN A 436 -8.29 33.83 -11.48
CA ASN A 436 -8.75 32.91 -12.53
C ASN A 436 -8.36 31.42 -12.32
N ALA A 437 -8.08 30.98 -11.09
CA ALA A 437 -7.53 29.65 -10.84
C ALA A 437 -8.37 28.51 -11.45
N PHE A 438 -9.69 28.59 -11.40
CA PHE A 438 -10.63 27.64 -12.01
C PHE A 438 -11.52 28.29 -13.08
N LEU A 439 -11.08 29.39 -13.67
CA LEU A 439 -11.86 30.10 -14.68
C LEU A 439 -12.25 29.17 -15.83
N ASN A 440 -13.55 29.12 -16.16
CA ASN A 440 -14.15 28.32 -17.26
C ASN A 440 -13.94 26.80 -17.13
N CYS A 441 -13.83 26.25 -15.92
CA CYS A 441 -13.96 24.81 -15.69
C CYS A 441 -15.44 24.38 -15.80
N LYS A 442 -16.00 24.43 -17.01
CA LYS A 442 -17.46 24.29 -17.27
C LYS A 442 -18.05 22.93 -16.82
N SER A 443 -17.23 21.88 -16.74
CA SER A 443 -17.66 20.53 -16.30
C SER A 443 -17.54 20.29 -14.80
N LEU A 444 -17.00 21.25 -14.01
CA LEU A 444 -16.72 21.03 -12.60
C LEU A 444 -18.01 20.88 -11.78
N ARG A 445 -18.31 19.62 -11.35
CA ARG A 445 -19.53 19.24 -10.62
C ARG A 445 -19.30 19.07 -9.14
N HIS A 446 -18.08 18.75 -8.72
CA HIS A 446 -17.74 18.48 -7.32
C HIS A 446 -16.48 19.24 -6.91
N MET A 447 -16.59 20.06 -5.88
CA MET A 447 -15.45 20.75 -5.28
C MET A 447 -15.46 20.50 -3.77
N ASN A 448 -14.36 19.93 -3.25
CA ASN A 448 -14.17 19.71 -1.82
C ASN A 448 -13.09 20.64 -1.28
N ILE A 449 -13.46 21.64 -0.47
CA ILE A 449 -12.55 22.61 0.13
C ILE A 449 -12.29 22.18 1.58
N GLN A 450 -11.12 21.59 1.81
CA GLN A 450 -10.70 21.15 3.16
C GLN A 450 -10.03 22.28 3.96
N SER A 451 -9.55 23.32 3.28
CA SER A 451 -8.96 24.49 3.95
C SER A 451 -10.00 25.29 4.71
N SER A 452 -9.65 25.74 5.91
CA SER A 452 -10.38 26.71 6.70
C SER A 452 -9.74 28.12 6.71
N LYS A 453 -8.72 28.35 5.84
CA LYS A 453 -7.83 29.53 5.90
C LYS A 453 -8.08 30.53 4.79
N LEU A 454 -9.08 30.29 3.92
CA LEU A 454 -9.42 31.20 2.83
C LEU A 454 -10.24 32.40 3.34
N THR A 455 -9.92 33.57 2.80
CA THR A 455 -10.59 34.83 3.05
C THR A 455 -10.79 35.60 1.75
N ASN A 456 -11.62 36.64 1.75
CA ASN A 456 -11.81 37.50 0.57
C ASN A 456 -10.50 38.12 0.08
N LYS A 457 -9.52 38.36 0.97
CA LYS A 457 -8.24 38.98 0.61
C LYS A 457 -7.29 38.00 -0.11
N ASN A 458 -7.42 36.68 0.16
CA ASN A 458 -6.49 35.69 -0.37
C ASN A 458 -7.07 34.77 -1.46
N VAL A 459 -8.31 35.03 -1.89
CA VAL A 459 -8.89 34.42 -3.10
C VAL A 459 -8.95 35.47 -4.21
N GLY A 460 -8.32 35.15 -5.33
CA GLY A 460 -8.15 36.09 -6.44
C GLY A 460 -9.44 36.34 -7.23
N LYS A 461 -9.52 37.50 -7.91
CA LYS A 461 -10.65 37.85 -8.77
C LYS A 461 -10.95 36.74 -9.78
N ASN A 462 -12.22 36.42 -9.98
CA ASN A 462 -12.71 35.39 -10.91
C ASN A 462 -12.18 33.99 -10.67
N ALA A 463 -11.70 33.67 -9.46
CA ALA A 463 -11.11 32.37 -9.16
C ALA A 463 -12.00 31.18 -9.58
N PHE A 464 -13.31 31.32 -9.46
CA PHE A 464 -14.33 30.29 -9.78
C PHE A 464 -15.32 30.73 -10.88
N LYS A 465 -15.05 31.82 -11.62
CA LYS A 465 -15.96 32.29 -12.66
C LYS A 465 -16.07 31.29 -13.81
N GLY A 466 -17.28 31.00 -14.26
CA GLY A 466 -17.54 30.09 -15.38
C GLY A 466 -17.34 28.60 -15.07
N ILE A 467 -17.32 28.20 -13.80
CA ILE A 467 -17.47 26.78 -13.41
C ILE A 467 -18.93 26.37 -13.57
N SER A 468 -19.23 25.07 -13.52
CA SER A 468 -20.60 24.58 -13.67
C SER A 468 -21.58 25.26 -12.71
N ARG A 469 -22.73 25.71 -13.21
CA ARG A 469 -23.84 26.21 -12.38
C ARG A 469 -24.42 25.13 -11.44
N LYS A 470 -24.25 23.84 -11.79
CA LYS A 470 -24.70 22.67 -11.01
C LYS A 470 -23.60 22.15 -10.07
N VAL A 471 -22.53 22.90 -9.79
CA VAL A 471 -21.47 22.46 -8.91
C VAL A 471 -21.98 22.29 -7.47
N VAL A 472 -21.55 21.20 -6.85
CA VAL A 472 -21.71 20.95 -5.41
C VAL A 472 -20.37 21.25 -4.73
N VAL A 473 -20.34 22.27 -3.89
CA VAL A 473 -19.16 22.63 -3.10
C VAL A 473 -19.34 22.13 -1.67
N LYS A 474 -18.42 21.29 -1.19
CA LYS A 474 -18.35 20.86 0.21
C LYS A 474 -17.28 21.67 0.95
N THR A 475 -17.61 22.18 2.13
CA THR A 475 -16.72 22.96 3.02
C THR A 475 -16.79 22.40 4.44
N SER A 476 -15.88 22.82 5.34
CA SER A 476 -16.03 22.49 6.78
C SER A 476 -17.26 23.20 7.38
N ALA A 477 -17.93 22.56 8.35
CA ALA A 477 -19.07 23.13 9.05
C ALA A 477 -18.73 24.50 9.67
N LYS A 478 -17.56 24.60 10.33
CA LYS A 478 -17.08 25.82 10.99
C LYS A 478 -16.95 27.04 10.04
N LYS A 479 -16.68 26.82 8.73
CA LYS A 479 -16.47 27.87 7.73
C LYS A 479 -17.60 27.97 6.70
N TYR A 480 -18.67 27.23 6.86
CA TYR A 480 -19.75 27.14 5.88
C TYR A 480 -20.36 28.52 5.55
N LYS A 481 -20.80 29.29 6.56
CA LYS A 481 -21.43 30.61 6.37
C LYS A 481 -20.49 31.58 5.66
N GLU A 482 -19.23 31.68 6.12
CA GLU A 482 -18.21 32.56 5.53
C GLU A 482 -17.90 32.14 4.08
N TYR A 483 -17.74 30.83 3.82
CA TYR A 483 -17.37 30.34 2.48
C TYR A 483 -18.53 30.43 1.49
N LYS A 484 -19.77 30.41 1.94
CA LYS A 484 -20.91 30.66 1.07
C LYS A 484 -20.83 32.08 0.46
N VAL A 485 -20.52 33.09 1.24
CA VAL A 485 -20.35 34.47 0.79
C VAL A 485 -19.09 34.60 -0.07
N LEU A 486 -17.94 34.10 0.41
CA LEU A 486 -16.67 34.16 -0.28
C LEU A 486 -16.74 33.55 -1.70
N LEU A 487 -17.28 32.36 -1.81
CA LEU A 487 -17.35 31.64 -3.08
C LEU A 487 -18.24 32.35 -4.10
N ARG A 488 -19.37 32.92 -3.65
CA ARG A 488 -20.26 33.75 -4.49
C ARG A 488 -19.53 34.99 -5.01
N LYS A 489 -18.82 35.70 -4.14
CA LYS A 489 -18.04 36.90 -4.50
C LYS A 489 -16.95 36.60 -5.53
N HIS A 490 -16.39 35.37 -5.52
CA HIS A 490 -15.32 34.96 -6.45
C HIS A 490 -15.78 34.12 -7.65
N GLY A 491 -17.10 34.12 -7.95
CA GLY A 491 -17.64 33.66 -9.21
C GLY A 491 -18.36 32.31 -9.21
N VAL A 492 -18.66 31.73 -8.06
CA VAL A 492 -19.58 30.56 -7.97
C VAL A 492 -21.00 31.03 -8.17
N ALA A 493 -21.72 30.44 -9.12
CA ALA A 493 -23.08 30.85 -9.48
C ALA A 493 -24.07 30.72 -8.32
N SER A 494 -25.08 31.60 -8.26
CA SER A 494 -26.13 31.61 -7.22
C SER A 494 -26.90 30.28 -7.13
N THR A 495 -27.06 29.56 -8.23
CA THR A 495 -27.73 28.26 -8.33
C THR A 495 -26.87 27.07 -7.85
N ALA A 496 -25.57 27.27 -7.63
CA ALA A 496 -24.69 26.21 -7.16
C ALA A 496 -25.00 25.79 -5.72
N ARG A 497 -24.87 24.50 -5.38
CA ARG A 497 -25.14 23.97 -4.04
C ARG A 497 -23.85 24.03 -3.20
N ILE A 498 -23.87 24.83 -2.13
CA ILE A 498 -22.78 24.84 -1.16
C ILE A 498 -23.26 24.13 0.09
N LYS A 499 -22.53 23.10 0.57
CA LYS A 499 -22.88 22.27 1.71
C LYS A 499 -21.70 22.24 2.70
N HIS A 500 -21.98 22.02 3.96
CA HIS A 500 -20.96 21.60 4.92
C HIS A 500 -20.84 20.06 4.93
N LYS A 501 -19.70 19.56 5.40
CA LYS A 501 -19.50 18.16 5.76
C LYS A 501 -20.20 17.88 7.08
#